data_27f3a36239b4ea66e502e9cf11c17526
#
_entry.id   27f3a36239b4ea66e502e9cf11c17526
#
_cell.length_a   1.000
_cell.length_b   1.000
_cell.length_c   1.000
_cell.angle_alpha   90.00
_cell.angle_beta   90.00
_cell.angle_gamma   90.00
#
_symmetry.space_group_name_H-M   'P 1'
#
loop_
_entity.id
_entity.type
_entity.pdbx_description
1 polymer ?
#
loop_
_entity_poly.entity_id
_entity_poly.type
_entity_poly.pdbx_seq_one_letter_code
_entity_poly.pdbx_strand_id
1 'polypeptide(L)'
;MKIERFSFSGTAGNALEAYIWSPDSEPKVILQVTHGMTEHMGRYEKLAEELAAQGVVTAGFDLPGHGRNPGRPDCASFGESGWKQTLADMHAFSRLLKKRYQNLPLVLLGFSLGSFLVREYLGALPEANVNDKQKNCMPAGAVIMGTGTQPSVVLSMIKKVVEGQIKKEGFNHTTPLVRKLSFGTYNQKFAPNRTDFDWLCADNEELEVYMTDPRRRENISSGLFWQLLDSMQRTGKPELCGRYPKDLPILLLSGADDPVGDAGKGVQAVAALFWKAGLTHVQMELIPHARHDLLHEEASGAAEQAREILKEFIEKCRQ
;
A
#
# COMPACT_ATOMS: atom_id res chain seq x y z
N MET A 1 -12.40 8.08 -19.77
CA MET A 1 -12.34 7.06 -18.68
C MET A 1 -13.70 6.95 -18.01
N LYS A 2 -14.21 5.71 -17.79
CA LYS A 2 -15.45 5.44 -17.05
C LYS A 2 -15.12 5.19 -15.57
N ILE A 3 -15.84 5.84 -14.68
CA ILE A 3 -15.68 5.70 -13.23
C ILE A 3 -16.87 4.93 -12.66
N GLU A 4 -16.62 3.88 -11.92
CA GLU A 4 -17.63 3.11 -11.19
C GLU A 4 -17.26 3.07 -9.70
N ARG A 5 -18.23 3.40 -8.85
CA ARG A 5 -18.15 3.24 -7.40
C ARG A 5 -19.28 2.33 -6.96
N PHE A 6 -18.96 1.36 -6.11
CA PHE A 6 -19.95 0.39 -5.65
C PHE A 6 -19.57 -0.20 -4.29
N SER A 7 -20.56 -0.76 -3.62
CA SER A 7 -20.32 -1.50 -2.39
C SER A 7 -19.82 -2.90 -2.72
N PHE A 8 -18.56 -3.19 -2.34
CA PHE A 8 -17.97 -4.52 -2.41
C PHE A 8 -18.25 -5.27 -1.11
N SER A 9 -18.83 -6.46 -1.20
CA SER A 9 -19.03 -7.31 -0.03
C SER A 9 -17.73 -8.01 0.34
N GLY A 10 -17.13 -7.60 1.45
CA GLY A 10 -15.96 -8.25 2.03
C GLY A 10 -16.27 -9.69 2.47
N THR A 11 -15.24 -10.47 2.74
CA THR A 11 -15.34 -11.90 3.06
C THR A 11 -15.98 -12.17 4.43
N ALA A 12 -16.05 -11.18 5.31
CA ALA A 12 -16.82 -11.22 6.56
C ALA A 12 -18.22 -10.60 6.43
N GLY A 13 -18.66 -10.25 5.22
CA GLY A 13 -19.96 -9.63 4.97
C GLY A 13 -20.01 -8.12 5.22
N ASN A 14 -18.89 -7.50 5.54
CA ASN A 14 -18.78 -6.04 5.65
C ASN A 14 -18.85 -5.39 4.26
N ALA A 15 -19.53 -4.25 4.17
CA ALA A 15 -19.57 -3.44 2.96
C ALA A 15 -18.33 -2.55 2.90
N LEU A 16 -17.61 -2.59 1.78
CA LEU A 16 -16.44 -1.77 1.50
C LEU A 16 -16.68 -0.94 0.24
N GLU A 17 -16.38 0.36 0.30
CA GLU A 17 -16.49 1.23 -0.87
C GLU A 17 -15.38 0.89 -1.87
N ALA A 18 -15.76 0.48 -3.05
CA ALA A 18 -14.85 0.07 -4.12
C ALA A 18 -14.93 1.00 -5.32
N TYR A 19 -13.81 1.11 -6.03
CA TYR A 19 -13.62 1.96 -7.20
C TYR A 19 -13.07 1.14 -8.36
N ILE A 20 -13.61 1.38 -9.55
CA ILE A 20 -13.04 0.90 -10.81
C ILE A 20 -13.02 2.07 -11.79
N TRP A 21 -11.83 2.38 -12.27
CA TRP A 21 -11.59 3.31 -13.37
C TRP A 21 -11.24 2.49 -14.62
N SER A 22 -12.14 2.49 -15.59
CA SER A 22 -11.97 1.72 -16.82
C SER A 22 -11.61 2.64 -17.97
N PRO A 23 -10.66 2.25 -18.85
CA PRO A 23 -10.39 3.00 -20.08
C PRO A 23 -11.60 3.01 -21.01
N ASP A 24 -11.68 4.02 -21.89
CA ASP A 24 -12.68 4.04 -22.97
C ASP A 24 -12.27 3.11 -24.12
N SER A 25 -10.97 2.80 -24.25
CA SER A 25 -10.42 1.80 -25.14
C SER A 25 -10.58 0.38 -24.56
N GLU A 26 -10.22 -0.63 -25.36
CA GLU A 26 -10.21 -2.01 -24.89
C GLU A 26 -9.22 -2.20 -23.72
N PRO A 27 -9.67 -2.72 -22.58
CA PRO A 27 -8.79 -2.99 -21.43
C PRO A 27 -7.70 -4.01 -21.75
N LYS A 28 -6.48 -3.79 -21.27
CA LYS A 28 -5.30 -4.65 -21.55
C LYS A 28 -4.68 -5.25 -20.30
N VAL A 29 -4.81 -4.57 -19.16
CA VAL A 29 -4.23 -4.98 -17.88
C VAL A 29 -5.04 -4.39 -16.73
N ILE A 30 -5.01 -5.05 -15.58
CA ILE A 30 -5.66 -4.61 -14.33
C ILE A 30 -4.56 -4.17 -13.37
N LEU A 31 -4.69 -2.98 -12.80
CA LEU A 31 -3.91 -2.51 -11.64
C LEU A 31 -4.82 -2.51 -10.42
N GLN A 32 -4.58 -3.43 -9.49
CA GLN A 32 -5.26 -3.41 -8.19
C GLN A 32 -4.42 -2.63 -7.19
N VAL A 33 -4.97 -1.53 -6.69
CA VAL A 33 -4.33 -0.62 -5.74
C VAL A 33 -4.76 -0.92 -4.32
N THR A 34 -3.79 -0.92 -3.39
CA THR A 34 -3.99 -0.94 -1.94
C THR A 34 -3.34 0.30 -1.35
N HIS A 35 -4.16 1.22 -0.90
CA HIS A 35 -3.73 2.55 -0.45
C HIS A 35 -3.02 2.54 0.91
N GLY A 36 -2.43 3.67 1.29
CA GLY A 36 -1.70 3.88 2.54
C GLY A 36 -2.58 4.13 3.77
N MET A 37 -1.92 4.36 4.91
CA MET A 37 -2.60 4.76 6.14
C MET A 37 -3.24 6.14 6.00
N THR A 38 -4.38 6.31 6.67
CA THR A 38 -5.11 7.58 6.80
C THR A 38 -5.62 8.18 5.49
N GLU A 39 -5.34 7.58 4.34
CA GLU A 39 -5.83 8.01 3.03
C GLU A 39 -6.98 7.14 2.51
N HIS A 40 -7.28 7.20 1.21
CA HIS A 40 -8.37 6.47 0.55
C HIS A 40 -8.16 6.33 -0.96
N MET A 41 -8.93 5.45 -1.60
CA MET A 41 -8.82 5.17 -3.04
C MET A 41 -9.04 6.38 -3.95
N GLY A 42 -9.86 7.35 -3.54
CA GLY A 42 -10.10 8.55 -4.36
C GLY A 42 -8.87 9.38 -4.70
N ARG A 43 -7.76 9.22 -3.96
CA ARG A 43 -6.49 9.89 -4.25
C ARG A 43 -5.77 9.32 -5.49
N TYR A 44 -6.17 8.15 -5.95
CA TYR A 44 -5.57 7.49 -7.11
C TYR A 44 -6.28 7.83 -8.44
N GLU A 45 -7.23 8.76 -8.44
CA GLU A 45 -8.03 9.13 -9.62
C GLU A 45 -7.14 9.69 -10.73
N LYS A 46 -6.20 10.60 -10.41
CA LYS A 46 -5.25 11.17 -11.38
C LYS A 46 -4.36 10.09 -12.02
N LEU A 47 -3.81 9.18 -11.20
CA LEU A 47 -3.04 8.04 -11.71
C LEU A 47 -3.90 7.17 -12.64
N ALA A 48 -5.14 6.87 -12.21
CA ALA A 48 -6.07 6.05 -13.00
C ALA A 48 -6.42 6.69 -14.33
N GLU A 49 -6.59 8.01 -14.38
CA GLU A 49 -6.85 8.77 -15.60
C GLU A 49 -5.70 8.67 -16.60
N GLU A 50 -4.47 8.86 -16.13
CA GLU A 50 -3.27 8.73 -16.97
C GLU A 50 -3.07 7.29 -17.48
N LEU A 51 -3.27 6.30 -16.62
CA LEU A 51 -3.11 4.89 -16.97
C LEU A 51 -4.23 4.39 -17.90
N ALA A 52 -5.43 4.97 -17.83
CA ALA A 52 -6.53 4.63 -18.72
C ALA A 52 -6.19 4.90 -20.21
N ALA A 53 -5.37 5.90 -20.50
CA ALA A 53 -4.89 6.17 -21.85
C ALA A 53 -4.08 5.00 -22.43
N GLN A 54 -3.48 4.15 -21.60
CA GLN A 54 -2.72 2.96 -21.98
C GLN A 54 -3.54 1.66 -21.94
N GLY A 55 -4.83 1.74 -21.63
CA GLY A 55 -5.71 0.58 -21.53
C GLY A 55 -5.64 -0.12 -20.17
N VAL A 56 -5.17 0.57 -19.12
CA VAL A 56 -5.14 0.01 -17.76
C VAL A 56 -6.48 0.22 -17.07
N VAL A 57 -7.03 -0.86 -16.50
CA VAL A 57 -8.12 -0.78 -15.52
C VAL A 57 -7.49 -0.59 -14.15
N THR A 58 -7.69 0.56 -13.53
CA THR A 58 -7.26 0.80 -12.14
C THR A 58 -8.42 0.52 -11.20
N ALA A 59 -8.20 -0.25 -10.15
CA ALA A 59 -9.25 -0.63 -9.22
C ALA A 59 -8.71 -0.82 -7.80
N GLY A 60 -9.59 -0.65 -6.81
CA GLY A 60 -9.28 -0.87 -5.41
C GLY A 60 -10.50 -0.60 -4.54
N PHE A 61 -10.35 -0.76 -3.25
CA PHE A 61 -11.38 -0.40 -2.28
C PHE A 61 -10.77 0.37 -1.10
N ASP A 62 -11.56 1.25 -0.50
CA ASP A 62 -11.16 1.90 0.73
C ASP A 62 -10.93 0.83 1.80
N LEU A 63 -9.78 0.83 2.45
CA LEU A 63 -9.45 -0.12 3.52
C LEU A 63 -10.43 0.04 4.70
N PRO A 64 -10.66 -1.00 5.52
CA PRO A 64 -11.54 -0.89 6.69
C PRO A 64 -11.18 0.32 7.55
N GLY A 65 -12.21 1.08 7.94
CA GLY A 65 -12.05 2.30 8.75
C GLY A 65 -11.41 3.50 8.03
N HIS A 66 -11.16 3.41 6.73
CA HIS A 66 -10.61 4.49 5.90
C HIS A 66 -11.64 5.01 4.89
N GLY A 67 -11.36 6.17 4.32
CA GLY A 67 -12.13 6.74 3.22
C GLY A 67 -13.62 6.86 3.55
N ARG A 68 -14.45 6.29 2.68
CA ARG A 68 -15.92 6.26 2.84
C ARG A 68 -16.43 5.08 3.67
N ASN A 69 -15.55 4.15 4.04
CA ASN A 69 -15.96 3.03 4.89
C ASN A 69 -16.32 3.48 6.31
N PRO A 70 -17.26 2.78 6.97
CA PRO A 70 -17.59 3.04 8.35
C PRO A 70 -16.35 3.04 9.24
N GLY A 71 -16.24 4.01 10.11
CA GLY A 71 -15.11 4.16 11.02
C GLY A 71 -15.18 5.48 11.78
N ARG A 72 -14.23 5.67 12.66
CA ARG A 72 -14.08 6.93 13.40
C ARG A 72 -13.42 7.97 12.50
N PRO A 73 -13.89 9.21 12.43
CA PRO A 73 -13.26 10.24 11.62
C PRO A 73 -11.86 10.62 12.13
N ASP A 74 -11.65 10.55 13.44
CA ASP A 74 -10.38 10.89 14.10
C ASP A 74 -9.31 9.80 14.04
N CYS A 75 -9.69 8.55 13.68
CA CYS A 75 -8.79 7.42 13.85
C CYS A 75 -9.11 6.24 12.92
N ALA A 76 -8.20 5.89 12.04
CA ALA A 76 -8.27 4.69 11.22
C ALA A 76 -8.05 3.43 12.08
N SER A 77 -8.89 2.41 11.87
CA SER A 77 -8.75 1.11 12.54
C SER A 77 -9.31 -0.01 11.69
N PHE A 78 -8.60 -1.13 11.64
CA PHE A 78 -9.10 -2.36 11.01
C PHE A 78 -9.95 -3.23 11.96
N GLY A 79 -9.95 -2.92 13.27
CA GLY A 79 -10.45 -3.83 14.30
C GLY A 79 -9.51 -5.00 14.59
N GLU A 80 -9.81 -5.80 15.60
CA GLU A 80 -8.88 -6.83 16.11
C GLU A 80 -8.50 -7.90 15.08
N SER A 81 -9.46 -8.39 14.32
CA SER A 81 -9.23 -9.40 13.25
C SER A 81 -8.99 -8.79 11.88
N GLY A 82 -9.00 -7.46 11.79
CA GLY A 82 -9.14 -6.76 10.54
C GLY A 82 -7.96 -6.89 9.58
N TRP A 83 -6.73 -7.07 10.06
CA TRP A 83 -5.57 -7.27 9.18
C TRP A 83 -5.73 -8.53 8.32
N LYS A 84 -6.02 -9.67 8.96
CA LYS A 84 -6.26 -10.93 8.26
C LYS A 84 -7.47 -10.84 7.33
N GLN A 85 -8.52 -10.16 7.82
CA GLN A 85 -9.73 -9.93 7.05
C GLN A 85 -9.44 -9.08 5.80
N THR A 86 -8.66 -8.00 5.93
CA THR A 86 -8.26 -7.14 4.81
C THR A 86 -7.49 -7.92 3.75
N LEU A 87 -6.57 -8.81 4.14
CA LEU A 87 -5.88 -9.70 3.19
C LEU A 87 -6.85 -10.62 2.45
N ALA A 88 -7.82 -11.22 3.17
CA ALA A 88 -8.85 -12.06 2.53
C ALA A 88 -9.74 -11.26 1.57
N ASP A 89 -10.08 -10.01 1.92
CA ASP A 89 -10.86 -9.09 1.09
C ASP A 89 -10.07 -8.67 -0.17
N MET A 90 -8.75 -8.42 -0.05
CA MET A 90 -7.88 -8.17 -1.21
C MET A 90 -7.89 -9.34 -2.20
N HIS A 91 -7.77 -10.59 -1.70
CA HIS A 91 -7.87 -11.78 -2.55
C HIS A 91 -9.26 -11.94 -3.18
N ALA A 92 -10.33 -11.65 -2.42
CA ALA A 92 -11.70 -11.71 -2.96
C ALA A 92 -11.92 -10.64 -4.03
N PHE A 93 -11.35 -9.45 -3.85
CA PHE A 93 -11.43 -8.38 -4.83
C PHE A 93 -10.63 -8.71 -6.10
N SER A 94 -9.45 -9.30 -5.99
CA SER A 94 -8.70 -9.82 -7.14
C SER A 94 -9.53 -10.84 -7.96
N ARG A 95 -10.23 -11.74 -7.28
CA ARG A 95 -11.14 -12.71 -7.96
C ARG A 95 -12.30 -12.00 -8.66
N LEU A 96 -12.89 -10.97 -8.05
CA LEU A 96 -13.94 -10.16 -8.67
C LEU A 96 -13.43 -9.51 -9.95
N LEU A 97 -12.26 -8.87 -9.90
CA LEU A 97 -11.64 -8.21 -11.05
C LEU A 97 -11.32 -9.21 -12.17
N LYS A 98 -10.72 -10.33 -11.85
CA LYS A 98 -10.41 -11.39 -12.83
C LYS A 98 -11.66 -12.05 -13.43
N LYS A 99 -12.76 -12.11 -12.68
CA LYS A 99 -14.05 -12.56 -13.21
C LYS A 99 -14.66 -11.55 -14.19
N ARG A 100 -14.49 -10.25 -13.89
CA ARG A 100 -15.02 -9.16 -14.70
C ARG A 100 -14.19 -8.91 -15.96
N TYR A 101 -12.87 -8.96 -15.83
CA TYR A 101 -11.90 -8.74 -16.90
C TYR A 101 -11.11 -10.03 -17.14
N GLN A 102 -11.79 -11.00 -17.78
CA GLN A 102 -11.22 -12.31 -18.03
C GLN A 102 -9.95 -12.21 -18.89
N ASN A 103 -8.97 -13.07 -18.59
CA ASN A 103 -7.69 -13.18 -19.29
C ASN A 103 -6.74 -11.96 -19.21
N LEU A 104 -7.14 -10.85 -18.60
CA LEU A 104 -6.21 -9.74 -18.42
C LEU A 104 -5.20 -10.05 -17.30
N PRO A 105 -3.92 -9.69 -17.48
CA PRO A 105 -2.94 -9.74 -16.39
C PRO A 105 -3.35 -8.82 -15.25
N LEU A 106 -3.06 -9.24 -14.01
CA LEU A 106 -3.32 -8.48 -12.79
C LEU A 106 -1.99 -8.02 -12.21
N VAL A 107 -1.80 -6.72 -12.05
CA VAL A 107 -0.68 -6.12 -11.33
C VAL A 107 -1.19 -5.59 -9.99
N LEU A 108 -0.45 -5.84 -8.92
CA LEU A 108 -0.75 -5.30 -7.60
C LEU A 108 0.09 -4.04 -7.35
N LEU A 109 -0.52 -3.02 -6.76
CA LEU A 109 0.20 -1.87 -6.23
C LEU A 109 -0.17 -1.69 -4.75
N GLY A 110 0.82 -1.65 -3.88
CA GLY A 110 0.64 -1.30 -2.47
C GLY A 110 1.49 -0.10 -2.09
N PHE A 111 0.86 0.92 -1.53
CA PHE A 111 1.55 2.11 -1.03
C PHE A 111 1.60 2.13 0.49
N SER A 112 2.77 2.42 1.06
CA SER A 112 2.94 2.57 2.51
C SER A 112 2.37 1.36 3.30
N LEU A 113 1.34 1.54 4.12
CA LEU A 113 0.59 0.43 4.75
C LEU A 113 0.20 -0.64 3.72
N GLY A 114 -0.30 -0.22 2.56
CA GLY A 114 -0.66 -1.12 1.46
C GLY A 114 0.52 -1.94 0.94
N SER A 115 1.75 -1.42 1.02
CA SER A 115 2.96 -2.14 0.62
C SER A 115 3.23 -3.38 1.49
N PHE A 116 2.97 -3.29 2.80
CA PHE A 116 3.07 -4.43 3.71
C PHE A 116 1.94 -5.44 3.48
N LEU A 117 0.72 -4.95 3.21
CA LEU A 117 -0.40 -5.82 2.85
C LEU A 117 -0.13 -6.58 1.54
N VAL A 118 0.41 -5.92 0.51
CA VAL A 118 0.80 -6.59 -0.75
C VAL A 118 1.91 -7.62 -0.51
N ARG A 119 2.91 -7.33 0.31
CA ARG A 119 3.97 -8.29 0.66
C ARG A 119 3.39 -9.53 1.37
N GLU A 120 2.43 -9.37 2.28
CA GLU A 120 1.75 -10.51 2.89
C GLU A 120 0.81 -11.23 1.92
N TYR A 121 0.12 -10.50 1.04
CA TYR A 121 -0.67 -11.08 -0.03
C TYR A 121 0.17 -12.03 -0.89
N LEU A 122 1.37 -11.61 -1.32
CA LEU A 122 2.28 -12.45 -2.10
C LEU A 122 2.72 -13.70 -1.35
N GLY A 123 2.94 -13.60 -0.04
CA GLY A 123 3.31 -14.74 0.82
C GLY A 123 2.16 -15.69 1.14
N ALA A 124 0.92 -15.24 0.94
CA ALA A 124 -0.29 -16.03 1.11
C ALA A 124 -0.84 -16.60 -0.22
N LEU A 125 -0.16 -16.32 -1.35
CA LEU A 125 -0.50 -16.93 -2.62
C LEU A 125 -0.39 -18.46 -2.46
N PRO A 126 -1.34 -19.21 -3.05
CA PRO A 126 -1.32 -20.64 -2.94
C PRO A 126 -0.03 -21.21 -3.52
N GLU A 127 0.55 -22.19 -2.83
CA GLU A 127 1.65 -23.00 -3.39
C GLU A 127 1.20 -23.68 -4.68
N ALA A 128 2.16 -24.07 -5.53
CA ALA A 128 2.00 -24.53 -6.92
C ALA A 128 1.00 -25.68 -7.18
N ASN A 129 0.30 -26.21 -6.17
CA ASN A 129 -0.71 -27.28 -6.24
C ASN A 129 -2.16 -26.80 -6.27
N VAL A 130 -2.39 -25.57 -6.68
CA VAL A 130 -3.69 -24.93 -6.65
C VAL A 130 -4.52 -25.30 -7.87
N ASN A 131 -5.81 -25.52 -7.67
CA ASN A 131 -6.76 -25.79 -8.74
C ASN A 131 -6.81 -24.63 -9.77
N ASP A 132 -7.17 -24.92 -11.03
CA ASP A 132 -7.14 -23.95 -12.14
C ASP A 132 -7.88 -22.63 -11.87
N LYS A 133 -8.89 -22.64 -11.00
CA LYS A 133 -9.64 -21.42 -10.63
C LYS A 133 -8.82 -20.43 -9.78
N GLN A 134 -7.81 -20.90 -9.06
CA GLN A 134 -6.94 -20.06 -8.25
C GLN A 134 -5.69 -19.60 -9.03
N LYS A 135 -5.22 -20.38 -10.00
CA LYS A 135 -4.15 -19.97 -10.93
C LYS A 135 -4.50 -18.69 -11.67
N ASN A 136 -5.77 -18.49 -12.03
CA ASN A 136 -6.23 -17.28 -12.72
C ASN A 136 -6.15 -15.99 -11.88
N CYS A 137 -5.87 -16.07 -10.58
CA CYS A 137 -5.72 -14.90 -9.70
C CYS A 137 -4.27 -14.61 -9.32
N MET A 138 -3.31 -15.33 -9.91
CA MET A 138 -1.89 -15.01 -9.73
C MET A 138 -1.59 -13.65 -10.35
N PRO A 139 -0.91 -12.75 -9.61
CA PRO A 139 -0.49 -11.48 -10.18
C PRO A 139 0.59 -11.70 -11.24
N ALA A 140 0.55 -10.88 -12.29
CA ALA A 140 1.58 -10.78 -13.31
C ALA A 140 2.75 -9.90 -12.88
N GLY A 141 2.58 -9.12 -11.82
CA GLY A 141 3.61 -8.28 -11.22
C GLY A 141 3.13 -7.61 -9.95
N ALA A 142 4.05 -7.05 -9.18
CA ALA A 142 3.72 -6.30 -7.96
C ALA A 142 4.59 -5.04 -7.83
N VAL A 143 3.96 -3.93 -7.51
CA VAL A 143 4.59 -2.66 -7.16
C VAL A 143 4.48 -2.48 -5.65
N ILE A 144 5.61 -2.34 -4.98
CA ILE A 144 5.73 -2.14 -3.54
C ILE A 144 6.31 -0.75 -3.33
N MET A 145 5.43 0.22 -3.07
CA MET A 145 5.78 1.64 -3.04
C MET A 145 5.80 2.18 -1.61
N GLY A 146 6.80 3.01 -1.28
CA GLY A 146 6.94 3.62 0.05
C GLY A 146 7.07 2.58 1.17
N THR A 147 7.84 1.52 0.93
CA THR A 147 8.05 0.42 1.87
C THR A 147 9.37 0.57 2.63
N GLY A 148 9.54 -0.27 3.65
CA GLY A 148 10.79 -0.33 4.42
C GLY A 148 10.88 -1.60 5.25
N THR A 149 11.88 -1.64 6.11
CA THR A 149 12.06 -2.66 7.14
C THR A 149 12.79 -2.07 8.34
N GLN A 150 12.60 -2.68 9.50
CA GLN A 150 13.27 -2.29 10.74
C GLN A 150 13.77 -3.55 11.46
N PRO A 151 14.82 -3.46 12.26
CA PRO A 151 15.30 -4.59 13.05
C PRO A 151 14.20 -5.17 13.93
N SER A 152 14.05 -6.50 13.91
CA SER A 152 12.97 -7.21 14.65
C SER A 152 12.97 -6.89 16.15
N VAL A 153 14.15 -6.66 16.75
CA VAL A 153 14.27 -6.27 18.17
C VAL A 153 13.60 -4.92 18.42
N VAL A 154 13.83 -3.93 17.55
CA VAL A 154 13.23 -2.59 17.65
C VAL A 154 11.71 -2.70 17.54
N LEU A 155 11.22 -3.42 16.51
CA LEU A 155 9.79 -3.66 16.32
C LEU A 155 9.15 -4.34 17.54
N SER A 156 9.83 -5.33 18.13
CA SER A 156 9.34 -6.03 19.33
C SER A 156 9.23 -5.10 20.56
N MET A 157 10.20 -4.20 20.74
CA MET A 157 10.15 -3.22 21.84
C MET A 157 8.98 -2.24 21.65
N ILE A 158 8.83 -1.70 20.45
CA ILE A 158 7.71 -0.78 20.15
C ILE A 158 6.37 -1.48 20.32
N LYS A 159 6.22 -2.72 19.83
CA LYS A 159 5.00 -3.52 19.98
C LYS A 159 4.60 -3.70 21.45
N LYS A 160 5.54 -4.01 22.34
CA LYS A 160 5.26 -4.14 23.79
C LYS A 160 4.75 -2.83 24.40
N VAL A 161 5.31 -1.69 23.99
CA VAL A 161 4.82 -0.38 24.43
C VAL A 161 3.39 -0.14 23.94
N VAL A 162 3.11 -0.44 22.67
CA VAL A 162 1.78 -0.31 22.07
C VAL A 162 0.76 -1.25 22.71
N GLU A 163 1.15 -2.49 23.03
CA GLU A 163 0.32 -3.45 23.79
C GLU A 163 -0.11 -2.88 25.15
N GLY A 164 0.79 -2.20 25.84
CA GLY A 164 0.47 -1.47 27.08
C GLY A 164 -0.58 -0.39 26.87
N GLN A 165 -0.50 0.36 25.76
CA GLN A 165 -1.51 1.37 25.42
C GLN A 165 -2.86 0.73 25.06
N ILE A 166 -2.87 -0.37 24.29
CA ILE A 166 -4.08 -1.11 23.93
C ILE A 166 -4.80 -1.62 25.20
N LYS A 167 -4.06 -2.17 26.17
CA LYS A 167 -4.65 -2.65 27.44
C LYS A 167 -5.28 -1.52 28.26
N LYS A 168 -4.71 -0.31 28.17
CA LYS A 168 -5.17 0.84 28.95
C LYS A 168 -6.34 1.58 28.28
N GLU A 169 -6.25 1.84 26.97
CA GLU A 169 -7.16 2.74 26.25
C GLU A 169 -8.05 2.02 25.22
N GLY A 170 -7.77 0.73 24.95
CA GLY A 170 -8.49 -0.08 23.98
C GLY A 170 -7.85 -0.10 22.58
N PHE A 171 -8.22 -1.13 21.80
CA PHE A 171 -7.64 -1.44 20.49
C PHE A 171 -7.92 -0.35 19.44
N ASN A 172 -9.16 0.17 19.42
CA ASN A 172 -9.64 1.10 18.40
C ASN A 172 -9.40 2.58 18.74
N HIS A 173 -8.59 2.87 19.73
CA HIS A 173 -8.25 4.23 20.13
C HIS A 173 -6.79 4.56 19.81
N THR A 174 -6.51 5.85 19.60
CA THR A 174 -5.14 6.35 19.51
C THR A 174 -4.72 7.02 20.80
N THR A 175 -3.41 7.10 21.06
CA THR A 175 -2.85 7.83 22.20
C THR A 175 -1.77 8.78 21.70
N PRO A 176 -1.45 9.85 22.48
CA PRO A 176 -0.33 10.74 22.12
C PRO A 176 0.99 10.00 21.93
N LEU A 177 1.22 8.95 22.73
CA LEU A 177 2.41 8.11 22.59
C LEU A 177 2.42 7.31 21.27
N VAL A 178 1.30 6.73 20.90
CA VAL A 178 1.17 6.00 19.62
C VAL A 178 1.36 6.95 18.44
N ARG A 179 0.75 8.14 18.48
CA ARG A 179 0.98 9.17 17.44
C ARG A 179 2.46 9.54 17.30
N LYS A 180 3.16 9.74 18.44
CA LYS A 180 4.59 10.04 18.43
C LYS A 180 5.43 8.89 17.87
N LEU A 181 5.10 7.64 18.21
CA LEU A 181 5.84 6.46 17.75
C LEU A 181 5.59 6.15 16.27
N SER A 182 4.38 6.45 15.74
CA SER A 182 4.03 6.15 14.35
C SER A 182 4.56 7.19 13.35
N PHE A 183 4.50 8.48 13.68
CA PHE A 183 4.82 9.56 12.73
C PHE A 183 5.78 10.60 13.28
N GLY A 184 5.91 10.71 14.61
CA GLY A 184 6.50 11.87 15.27
C GLY A 184 8.00 12.11 15.04
N THR A 185 8.71 11.14 14.43
CA THR A 185 10.15 11.30 14.11
C THR A 185 10.40 11.60 12.62
N TYR A 186 9.43 11.33 11.76
CA TYR A 186 9.62 11.44 10.32
C TYR A 186 9.88 12.87 9.85
N ASN A 187 9.19 13.82 10.46
CA ASN A 187 9.29 15.23 10.09
C ASN A 187 10.61 15.91 10.53
N GLN A 188 11.37 15.29 11.43
CA GLN A 188 12.60 15.90 11.97
C GLN A 188 13.67 16.16 10.89
N LYS A 189 13.70 15.37 9.84
CA LYS A 189 14.65 15.54 8.72
C LYS A 189 14.35 16.77 7.85
N PHE A 190 13.13 17.30 7.93
CA PHE A 190 12.64 18.36 7.05
C PHE A 190 12.51 19.71 7.76
N ALA A 191 13.15 19.85 8.91
CA ALA A 191 13.14 21.11 9.66
C ALA A 191 13.86 22.25 8.88
N PRO A 192 13.35 23.51 8.93
CA PRO A 192 12.17 23.94 9.69
C PRO A 192 10.87 23.47 9.05
N ASN A 193 10.00 22.83 9.85
CA ASN A 193 8.75 22.27 9.36
C ASN A 193 7.67 23.35 9.19
N ARG A 194 6.90 23.28 8.12
CA ARG A 194 5.71 24.08 7.86
C ARG A 194 4.46 23.42 8.47
N THR A 195 4.39 22.09 8.38
CA THR A 195 3.28 21.26 8.86
C THR A 195 3.79 20.02 9.58
N ASP A 196 2.90 19.23 10.16
CA ASP A 196 3.22 17.91 10.73
C ASP A 196 3.43 16.82 9.65
N PHE A 197 3.21 17.16 8.38
CA PHE A 197 3.21 16.22 7.25
C PHE A 197 4.26 16.52 6.18
N ASP A 198 5.20 17.41 6.41
CA ASP A 198 6.24 17.73 5.42
C ASP A 198 7.05 16.50 5.00
N TRP A 199 7.16 15.50 5.86
CA TRP A 199 7.79 14.23 5.54
C TRP A 199 7.05 13.43 4.45
N LEU A 200 5.76 13.71 4.26
CA LEU A 200 4.90 13.02 3.31
C LEU A 200 5.18 13.46 1.87
N CYS A 201 5.22 14.78 1.65
CA CYS A 201 5.37 15.38 0.34
C CYS A 201 6.09 16.72 0.43
N ALA A 202 6.90 17.08 -0.57
CA ALA A 202 7.53 18.38 -0.68
C ALA A 202 6.60 19.44 -1.32
N ASP A 203 5.56 18.99 -2.01
CA ASP A 203 4.58 19.87 -2.64
C ASP A 203 3.59 20.42 -1.61
N ASN A 204 3.61 21.74 -1.45
CA ASN A 204 2.78 22.41 -0.46
C ASN A 204 1.29 22.41 -0.81
N GLU A 205 0.96 22.49 -2.09
CA GLU A 205 -0.44 22.50 -2.56
C GLU A 205 -1.05 21.10 -2.35
N GLU A 206 -0.32 20.07 -2.70
CA GLU A 206 -0.74 18.68 -2.47
C GLU A 206 -0.86 18.33 -0.97
N LEU A 207 0.02 18.90 -0.12
CA LEU A 207 -0.12 18.75 1.34
C LEU A 207 -1.39 19.43 1.87
N GLU A 208 -1.76 20.62 1.36
CA GLU A 208 -3.01 21.28 1.75
C GLU A 208 -4.22 20.45 1.30
N VAL A 209 -4.22 19.91 0.08
CA VAL A 209 -5.25 18.99 -0.40
C VAL A 209 -5.36 17.77 0.51
N TYR A 210 -4.23 17.15 0.86
CA TYR A 210 -4.21 16.02 1.78
C TYR A 210 -4.75 16.38 3.17
N MET A 211 -4.31 17.48 3.76
CA MET A 211 -4.68 17.88 5.13
C MET A 211 -6.16 18.26 5.25
N THR A 212 -6.74 18.82 4.18
CA THR A 212 -8.13 19.29 4.17
C THR A 212 -9.14 18.26 3.64
N ASP A 213 -8.69 17.11 3.13
CA ASP A 213 -9.60 16.08 2.63
C ASP A 213 -10.41 15.45 3.78
N PRO A 214 -11.77 15.59 3.78
CA PRO A 214 -12.63 15.08 4.85
C PRO A 214 -12.69 13.55 4.90
N ARG A 215 -12.18 12.85 3.88
CA ARG A 215 -12.13 11.39 3.84
C ARG A 215 -10.86 10.84 4.48
N ARG A 216 -9.87 11.69 4.69
CA ARG A 216 -8.65 11.36 5.44
C ARG A 216 -9.00 11.10 6.91
N ARG A 217 -8.30 10.17 7.54
CA ARG A 217 -8.33 10.03 9.00
C ARG A 217 -7.19 10.83 9.63
N GLU A 218 -7.43 11.44 10.77
CA GLU A 218 -6.38 12.24 11.44
C GLU A 218 -5.24 11.38 11.96
N ASN A 219 -5.56 10.20 12.48
CA ASN A 219 -4.64 9.30 13.14
C ASN A 219 -4.94 7.82 12.82
N ILE A 220 -4.10 6.95 13.37
CA ILE A 220 -4.32 5.51 13.40
C ILE A 220 -4.56 5.02 14.83
N SER A 221 -5.33 3.94 14.98
CA SER A 221 -5.54 3.30 16.27
C SER A 221 -4.27 2.59 16.76
N SER A 222 -4.17 2.43 18.08
CA SER A 222 -3.11 1.64 18.69
C SER A 222 -3.09 0.21 18.13
N GLY A 223 -4.28 -0.34 17.86
CA GLY A 223 -4.42 -1.67 17.26
C GLY A 223 -3.92 -1.75 15.83
N LEU A 224 -4.25 -0.77 14.98
CA LEU A 224 -3.74 -0.74 13.60
C LEU A 224 -2.22 -0.57 13.58
N PHE A 225 -1.68 0.29 14.44
CA PHE A 225 -0.23 0.44 14.55
C PHE A 225 0.45 -0.85 15.02
N TRP A 226 -0.14 -1.55 16.01
CA TRP A 226 0.37 -2.85 16.45
C TRP A 226 0.35 -3.89 15.33
N GLN A 227 -0.75 -3.96 14.56
CA GLN A 227 -0.88 -4.85 13.41
C GLN A 227 0.14 -4.55 12.32
N LEU A 228 0.41 -3.26 12.04
CA LEU A 228 1.46 -2.87 11.09
C LEU A 228 2.85 -3.33 11.56
N LEU A 229 3.21 -3.07 12.83
CA LEU A 229 4.49 -3.52 13.39
C LEU A 229 4.64 -5.05 13.32
N ASP A 230 3.55 -5.77 13.56
CA ASP A 230 3.50 -7.23 13.43
C ASP A 230 3.70 -7.69 11.97
N SER A 231 3.07 -7.00 11.03
CA SER A 231 3.27 -7.20 9.58
C SER A 231 4.71 -6.91 9.17
N MET A 232 5.30 -5.81 9.64
CA MET A 232 6.71 -5.51 9.38
C MET A 232 7.63 -6.63 9.88
N GLN A 233 7.34 -7.22 11.04
CA GLN A 233 8.10 -8.38 11.54
C GLN A 233 7.94 -9.61 10.65
N ARG A 234 6.72 -9.90 10.16
CA ARG A 234 6.47 -11.05 9.27
C ARG A 234 7.09 -10.84 7.90
N THR A 235 6.90 -9.66 7.31
CA THR A 235 7.41 -9.33 5.97
C THR A 235 8.94 -9.14 5.94
N GLY A 236 9.57 -8.91 7.07
CA GLY A 236 11.03 -8.89 7.23
C GLY A 236 11.67 -10.27 7.33
N LYS A 237 10.89 -11.37 7.31
CA LYS A 237 11.41 -12.73 7.43
C LYS A 237 11.63 -13.39 6.08
N PRO A 238 12.77 -14.08 5.86
CA PRO A 238 13.04 -14.83 4.63
C PRO A 238 11.99 -15.89 4.32
N GLU A 239 11.37 -16.47 5.34
CA GLU A 239 10.37 -17.53 5.20
C GLU A 239 9.11 -17.06 4.46
N LEU A 240 8.68 -15.82 4.69
CA LEU A 240 7.56 -15.26 3.96
C LEU A 240 7.93 -14.98 2.49
N CYS A 241 9.05 -14.30 2.27
CA CYS A 241 9.54 -13.98 0.92
C CYS A 241 9.89 -15.26 0.12
N GLY A 242 10.29 -16.32 0.81
CA GLY A 242 10.52 -17.64 0.23
C GLY A 242 9.30 -18.27 -0.44
N ARG A 243 8.09 -17.83 -0.08
CA ARG A 243 6.81 -18.29 -0.66
C ARG A 243 6.38 -17.52 -1.91
N TYR A 244 7.00 -16.37 -2.20
CA TYR A 244 6.66 -15.59 -3.39
C TYR A 244 7.02 -16.38 -4.66
N PRO A 245 6.22 -16.26 -5.74
CA PRO A 245 6.61 -16.82 -7.03
C PRO A 245 7.97 -16.27 -7.46
N LYS A 246 8.91 -17.15 -7.81
CA LYS A 246 10.32 -16.76 -8.02
C LYS A 246 10.52 -15.87 -9.24
N ASP A 247 9.69 -16.07 -10.25
CA ASP A 247 9.74 -15.33 -11.51
C ASP A 247 8.78 -14.14 -11.54
N LEU A 248 8.10 -13.82 -10.42
CA LEU A 248 7.19 -12.69 -10.35
C LEU A 248 7.99 -11.37 -10.48
N PRO A 249 7.70 -10.52 -11.48
CA PRO A 249 8.24 -9.18 -11.54
C PRO A 249 7.81 -8.36 -10.32
N ILE A 250 8.78 -7.75 -9.62
CA ILE A 250 8.53 -6.87 -8.48
C ILE A 250 9.28 -5.56 -8.69
N LEU A 251 8.55 -4.45 -8.55
CA LEU A 251 9.10 -3.10 -8.50
C LEU A 251 9.04 -2.59 -7.06
N LEU A 252 10.20 -2.28 -6.50
CA LEU A 252 10.33 -1.47 -5.28
C LEU A 252 10.51 -0.01 -5.70
N LEU A 253 9.57 0.86 -5.35
CA LEU A 253 9.57 2.27 -5.74
C LEU A 253 9.46 3.15 -4.49
N SER A 254 10.40 4.07 -4.29
CA SER A 254 10.39 4.95 -3.11
C SER A 254 11.09 6.27 -3.40
N GLY A 255 10.77 7.30 -2.63
CA GLY A 255 11.57 8.53 -2.59
C GLY A 255 12.92 8.28 -1.91
N ALA A 256 13.98 8.91 -2.41
CA ALA A 256 15.30 8.80 -1.79
C ALA A 256 15.37 9.51 -0.42
N ASP A 257 14.46 10.44 -0.16
CA ASP A 257 14.34 11.15 1.13
C ASP A 257 13.19 10.62 2.01
N ASP A 258 12.50 9.54 1.58
CA ASP A 258 11.41 8.92 2.32
C ASP A 258 11.88 8.37 3.68
N PRO A 259 11.39 8.93 4.82
CA PRO A 259 11.80 8.46 6.14
C PRO A 259 11.24 7.08 6.51
N VAL A 260 10.15 6.63 5.88
CA VAL A 260 9.59 5.28 6.07
C VAL A 260 10.55 4.22 5.53
N GLY A 261 11.18 4.51 4.39
CA GLY A 261 12.22 3.70 3.78
C GLY A 261 13.63 3.95 4.33
N ASP A 262 13.78 4.69 5.43
CA ASP A 262 15.08 5.12 5.99
C ASP A 262 15.99 5.74 4.92
N ALA A 263 15.45 6.68 4.15
CA ALA A 263 16.14 7.33 3.04
C ALA A 263 16.77 6.28 2.06
N GLY A 264 15.97 5.32 1.65
CA GLY A 264 16.33 4.26 0.72
C GLY A 264 17.01 3.03 1.33
N LYS A 265 17.63 3.11 2.51
CA LYS A 265 18.32 1.98 3.14
C LYS A 265 17.38 0.83 3.48
N GLY A 266 16.19 1.14 4.00
CA GLY A 266 15.17 0.14 4.30
C GLY A 266 14.65 -0.53 3.03
N VAL A 267 14.52 0.21 1.92
CA VAL A 267 14.13 -0.34 0.62
C VAL A 267 15.21 -1.27 0.07
N GLN A 268 16.50 -0.86 0.14
CA GLN A 268 17.64 -1.70 -0.23
C GLN A 268 17.68 -3.01 0.58
N ALA A 269 17.39 -2.93 1.89
CA ALA A 269 17.32 -4.12 2.75
C ALA A 269 16.16 -5.06 2.34
N VAL A 270 15.01 -4.51 1.91
CA VAL A 270 13.91 -5.31 1.36
C VAL A 270 14.30 -5.97 0.04
N ALA A 271 14.98 -5.24 -0.87
CA ALA A 271 15.49 -5.81 -2.13
C ALA A 271 16.47 -6.96 -1.86
N ALA A 272 17.42 -6.75 -0.94
CA ALA A 272 18.39 -7.78 -0.55
C ALA A 272 17.69 -9.03 0.04
N LEU A 273 16.61 -8.83 0.83
CA LEU A 273 15.81 -9.93 1.36
C LEU A 273 15.15 -10.73 0.23
N PHE A 274 14.61 -10.06 -0.79
CA PHE A 274 13.97 -10.70 -1.94
C PHE A 274 14.99 -11.48 -2.77
N TRP A 275 16.15 -10.90 -3.09
CA TRP A 275 17.22 -11.61 -3.79
C TRP A 275 17.71 -12.83 -3.01
N LYS A 276 17.90 -12.69 -1.70
CA LYS A 276 18.28 -13.83 -0.83
C LYS A 276 17.21 -14.92 -0.79
N ALA A 277 15.94 -14.56 -0.96
CA ALA A 277 14.83 -15.51 -1.07
C ALA A 277 14.74 -16.17 -2.45
N GLY A 278 15.60 -15.80 -3.41
CA GLY A 278 15.68 -16.37 -4.75
C GLY A 278 14.73 -15.73 -5.77
N LEU A 279 14.23 -14.50 -5.52
CA LEU A 279 13.48 -13.77 -6.54
C LEU A 279 14.44 -13.20 -7.58
N THR A 280 14.15 -13.43 -8.86
CA THR A 280 15.05 -13.10 -9.99
C THR A 280 14.69 -11.81 -10.70
N HIS A 281 13.44 -11.34 -10.58
CA HIS A 281 12.92 -10.18 -11.30
C HIS A 281 12.53 -9.05 -10.33
N VAL A 282 13.51 -8.58 -9.55
CA VAL A 282 13.33 -7.46 -8.61
C VAL A 282 14.02 -6.22 -9.15
N GLN A 283 13.25 -5.21 -9.51
CA GLN A 283 13.67 -3.86 -9.85
C GLN A 283 13.53 -2.96 -8.65
N MET A 284 14.48 -2.05 -8.41
CA MET A 284 14.41 -1.07 -7.33
C MET A 284 14.73 0.31 -7.89
N GLU A 285 13.83 1.26 -7.65
CA GLU A 285 13.95 2.65 -8.07
C GLU A 285 13.80 3.58 -6.86
N LEU A 286 14.76 4.47 -6.70
CA LEU A 286 14.76 5.53 -5.69
C LEU A 286 14.76 6.88 -6.41
N ILE A 287 13.65 7.62 -6.30
CA ILE A 287 13.52 8.93 -6.96
C ILE A 287 14.26 9.97 -6.11
N PRO A 288 15.29 10.63 -6.68
CA PRO A 288 16.09 11.62 -5.95
C PRO A 288 15.22 12.76 -5.40
N HIS A 289 15.51 13.18 -4.17
CA HIS A 289 14.85 14.29 -3.48
C HIS A 289 13.35 14.12 -3.22
N ALA A 290 12.74 13.01 -3.66
CA ALA A 290 11.34 12.73 -3.41
C ALA A 290 11.14 12.15 -2.01
N ARG A 291 10.00 12.49 -1.40
CA ARG A 291 9.58 12.05 -0.07
C ARG A 291 8.67 10.82 -0.16
N HIS A 292 7.76 10.65 0.79
CA HIS A 292 6.98 9.41 0.92
C HIS A 292 5.87 9.26 -0.13
N ASP A 293 5.11 10.32 -0.39
CA ASP A 293 3.92 10.29 -1.26
C ASP A 293 4.27 10.64 -2.71
N LEU A 294 4.98 9.72 -3.36
CA LEU A 294 5.54 9.91 -4.70
C LEU A 294 4.52 10.32 -5.77
N LEU A 295 3.30 9.80 -5.68
CA LEU A 295 2.28 10.03 -6.74
C LEU A 295 1.68 11.43 -6.72
N HIS A 296 1.93 12.19 -5.65
CA HIS A 296 1.39 13.53 -5.44
C HIS A 296 2.49 14.60 -5.33
N GLU A 297 3.76 14.28 -5.53
CA GLU A 297 4.88 15.22 -5.46
C GLU A 297 5.13 15.88 -6.82
N GLU A 298 4.14 16.71 -7.27
CA GLU A 298 4.08 17.27 -8.61
C GLU A 298 5.13 18.37 -8.84
N ALA A 299 5.29 19.28 -7.89
CA ALA A 299 6.14 20.48 -8.07
C ALA A 299 7.63 20.14 -8.32
N SER A 300 8.11 19.01 -7.82
CA SER A 300 9.48 18.53 -8.05
C SER A 300 9.65 17.69 -9.32
N GLY A 301 8.54 17.30 -9.98
CA GLY A 301 8.53 16.33 -11.07
C GLY A 301 8.65 14.87 -10.61
N ALA A 302 8.72 14.62 -9.32
CA ALA A 302 8.85 13.25 -8.78
C ALA A 302 7.61 12.40 -9.09
N ALA A 303 6.42 13.00 -9.04
CA ALA A 303 5.18 12.30 -9.36
C ALA A 303 5.12 11.88 -10.83
N GLU A 304 5.54 12.74 -11.76
CA GLU A 304 5.65 12.40 -13.19
C GLU A 304 6.63 11.23 -13.40
N GLN A 305 7.83 11.33 -12.81
CA GLN A 305 8.84 10.27 -12.89
C GLN A 305 8.31 8.94 -12.31
N ALA A 306 7.63 8.97 -11.15
CA ALA A 306 7.03 7.79 -10.54
C ALA A 306 5.98 7.14 -11.45
N ARG A 307 5.11 7.95 -12.07
CA ARG A 307 4.07 7.47 -12.97
C ARG A 307 4.66 6.88 -14.26
N GLU A 308 5.74 7.46 -14.81
CA GLU A 308 6.41 6.88 -15.99
C GLU A 308 7.06 5.52 -15.65
N ILE A 309 7.76 5.39 -14.52
CA ILE A 309 8.30 4.10 -14.04
C ILE A 309 7.18 3.06 -13.87
N LEU A 310 6.04 3.46 -13.30
CA LEU A 310 4.88 2.58 -13.15
C LEU A 310 4.31 2.13 -14.50
N LYS A 311 4.17 3.03 -15.47
CA LYS A 311 3.69 2.73 -16.82
C LYS A 311 4.59 1.71 -17.51
N GLU A 312 5.91 1.92 -17.46
CA GLU A 312 6.89 1.00 -18.03
C GLU A 312 6.83 -0.39 -17.36
N PHE A 313 6.71 -0.43 -16.04
CA PHE A 313 6.61 -1.68 -15.30
C PHE A 313 5.33 -2.44 -15.63
N ILE A 314 4.18 -1.76 -15.66
CA ILE A 314 2.89 -2.35 -15.99
C ILE A 314 2.91 -2.90 -17.43
N GLU A 315 3.52 -2.19 -18.38
CA GLU A 315 3.67 -2.68 -19.76
C GLU A 315 4.50 -3.96 -19.85
N LYS A 316 5.60 -4.06 -19.08
CA LYS A 316 6.41 -5.30 -18.99
C LYS A 316 5.60 -6.47 -18.42
N CYS A 317 4.69 -6.22 -17.45
CA CYS A 317 3.84 -7.26 -16.86
C CYS A 317 2.69 -7.72 -17.79
N ARG A 318 2.45 -7.00 -18.89
CA ARG A 318 1.40 -7.32 -19.86
C ARG A 318 1.82 -8.41 -20.84
N GLN A 319 3.13 -8.58 -21.08
CA GLN A 319 3.70 -9.58 -21.98
C GLN A 319 3.74 -10.96 -21.34
#